data_4784b24857a009f54b43cbbf72f642f4
#
_entry.id   4784b24857a009f54b43cbbf72f642f4
#
_cell.length_a   1.000
_cell.length_b   1.000
_cell.length_c   1.000
_cell.angle_alpha   90.00
_cell.angle_beta   90.00
_cell.angle_gamma   90.00
#
_symmetry.space_group_name_H-M   'P 1'
#
loop_
_entity.id
_entity.type
_entity.pdbx_description
1 polymer ?
#
loop_
_entity_poly.entity_id
_entity_poly.type
_entity_poly.pdbx_seq_one_letter_code
_entity_poly.pdbx_strand_id
1 'polypeptide(L)'
;MVPVLCVFDNEEIGSETKQGAASVFLPETLAAISEALGLSAADHRALLADSMMLSCDNGHARHPNHPELADTNEAPVLNGGVVVKHSPRYATDGVSSAVFTELCRRAEVPVQHYANRPDQMGGATLGNIADTKLPIPTVDIGMAQLAMHSCFETMGSRDVEAFVRAVRACYESLSLIHISEPTRRV
;
A
#
# COMPACT_ATOMS: atom_id res chain seq x y z
N MET A 1 17.69 6.90 -0.94
CA MET A 1 16.36 6.53 -1.47
C MET A 1 15.85 7.64 -2.38
N VAL A 2 15.17 7.32 -3.46
CA VAL A 2 14.52 8.30 -4.35
C VAL A 2 13.02 8.10 -4.23
N PRO A 3 12.27 9.06 -3.66
CA PRO A 3 10.83 8.96 -3.56
C PRO A 3 10.19 9.19 -4.94
N VAL A 4 9.23 8.33 -5.30
CA VAL A 4 8.44 8.45 -6.53
C VAL A 4 6.97 8.39 -6.15
N LEU A 5 6.17 9.31 -6.68
CA LEU A 5 4.71 9.28 -6.59
C LEU A 5 4.14 9.04 -7.99
N CYS A 6 3.33 8.01 -8.11
CA CYS A 6 2.54 7.73 -9.31
C CYS A 6 1.06 7.77 -8.96
N VAL A 7 0.29 8.58 -9.68
CA VAL A 7 -1.16 8.67 -9.54
C VAL A 7 -1.78 8.11 -10.81
N PHE A 8 -2.53 7.02 -10.66
CA PHE A 8 -3.25 6.38 -11.76
C PHE A 8 -4.66 6.95 -11.90
N ASP A 9 -5.17 6.87 -13.12
CA ASP A 9 -6.55 7.18 -13.46
C ASP A 9 -7.36 5.87 -13.63
N ASN A 10 -8.68 5.99 -13.62
CA ASN A 10 -9.60 4.88 -13.89
C ASN A 10 -9.52 3.68 -12.92
N GLU A 11 -9.13 3.91 -11.67
CA GLU A 11 -9.11 2.87 -10.65
C GLU A 11 -10.52 2.28 -10.45
N GLU A 12 -11.54 3.13 -10.29
CA GLU A 12 -12.94 2.75 -10.01
C GLU A 12 -13.64 1.96 -11.14
N ILE A 13 -13.06 1.91 -12.31
CA ILE A 13 -13.53 1.10 -13.45
C ILE A 13 -12.60 -0.08 -13.77
N GLY A 14 -11.70 -0.43 -12.84
CA GLY A 14 -10.88 -1.65 -12.89
C GLY A 14 -9.45 -1.47 -13.34
N SER A 15 -8.94 -0.23 -13.45
CA SER A 15 -7.52 0.05 -13.78
C SER A 15 -7.01 -0.46 -15.14
N GLU A 16 -7.83 -1.13 -15.93
CA GLU A 16 -7.46 -1.75 -17.22
C GLU A 16 -7.56 -0.76 -18.39
N THR A 17 -6.94 0.40 -18.23
CA THR A 17 -6.87 1.46 -19.25
C THR A 17 -5.43 1.89 -19.48
N LYS A 18 -5.17 2.68 -20.53
CA LYS A 18 -3.82 3.21 -20.81
C LYS A 18 -3.28 4.15 -19.71
N GLN A 19 -4.14 4.67 -18.82
CA GLN A 19 -3.80 5.54 -17.70
C GLN A 19 -3.90 4.82 -16.35
N GLY A 20 -4.42 3.60 -16.31
CA GLY A 20 -4.63 2.81 -15.11
C GLY A 20 -3.40 2.04 -14.65
N ALA A 21 -3.51 1.40 -13.50
CA ALA A 21 -2.41 0.63 -12.91
C ALA A 21 -1.98 -0.58 -13.74
N ALA A 22 -2.86 -1.11 -14.60
CA ALA A 22 -2.54 -2.20 -15.53
C ALA A 22 -1.74 -1.74 -16.75
N SER A 23 -1.55 -0.44 -16.95
CA SER A 23 -0.81 0.11 -18.09
C SER A 23 0.72 -0.08 -17.93
N VAL A 24 1.45 0.25 -18.98
CA VAL A 24 2.90 0.31 -18.96
C VAL A 24 3.44 1.67 -18.50
N PHE A 25 2.57 2.59 -18.07
CA PHE A 25 2.96 3.95 -17.71
C PHE A 25 4.05 3.99 -16.63
N LEU A 26 3.84 3.31 -15.51
CA LEU A 26 4.82 3.30 -14.42
C LEU A 26 6.10 2.54 -14.79
N PRO A 27 6.06 1.30 -15.34
CA PRO A 27 7.27 0.59 -15.76
C PRO A 27 8.10 1.38 -16.77
N GLU A 28 7.50 1.91 -17.82
CA GLU A 28 8.21 2.66 -18.86
C GLU A 28 8.79 3.98 -18.31
N THR A 29 8.07 4.65 -17.41
CA THR A 29 8.58 5.86 -16.78
C THR A 29 9.80 5.58 -15.90
N LEU A 30 9.78 4.51 -15.09
CA LEU A 30 10.93 4.11 -14.28
C LEU A 30 12.12 3.66 -15.13
N ALA A 31 11.86 2.96 -16.23
CA ALA A 31 12.90 2.57 -17.19
C ALA A 31 13.56 3.80 -17.83
N ALA A 32 12.76 4.76 -18.29
CA ALA A 32 13.26 6.01 -18.87
C ALA A 32 14.08 6.86 -17.84
N ILE A 33 13.66 6.90 -16.58
CA ILE A 33 14.45 7.54 -15.52
C ILE A 33 15.79 6.84 -15.33
N SER A 34 15.81 5.51 -15.28
CA SER A 34 17.05 4.73 -15.16
C SER A 34 17.99 4.96 -16.32
N GLU A 35 17.47 4.99 -17.54
CA GLU A 35 18.24 5.28 -18.75
C GLU A 35 18.83 6.70 -18.70
N ALA A 36 18.04 7.70 -18.33
CA ALA A 36 18.51 9.08 -18.19
C ALA A 36 19.60 9.23 -17.12
N LEU A 37 19.61 8.36 -16.10
CA LEU A 37 20.65 8.29 -15.07
C LEU A 37 21.87 7.47 -15.52
N GLY A 38 21.88 6.91 -16.72
CA GLY A 38 22.96 6.09 -17.25
C GLY A 38 23.05 4.69 -16.65
N LEU A 39 21.98 4.19 -16.04
CA LEU A 39 21.95 2.86 -15.45
C LEU A 39 21.80 1.79 -16.54
N SER A 40 22.51 0.67 -16.37
CA SER A 40 22.30 -0.50 -17.24
C SER A 40 20.95 -1.19 -16.93
N ALA A 41 20.50 -2.04 -17.83
CA ALA A 41 19.31 -2.86 -17.58
C ALA A 41 19.47 -3.80 -16.37
N ALA A 42 20.69 -4.18 -16.01
CA ALA A 42 20.96 -4.96 -14.80
C ALA A 42 20.80 -4.10 -13.55
N ASP A 43 21.34 -2.87 -13.57
CA ASP A 43 21.20 -1.92 -12.46
C ASP A 43 19.74 -1.53 -12.24
N HIS A 44 18.98 -1.31 -13.33
CA HIS A 44 17.55 -1.04 -13.25
C HIS A 44 16.79 -2.17 -12.53
N ARG A 45 17.06 -3.45 -12.89
CA ARG A 45 16.42 -4.59 -12.20
C ARG A 45 16.83 -4.68 -10.74
N ALA A 46 18.08 -4.43 -10.40
CA ALA A 46 18.55 -4.40 -9.02
C ALA A 46 17.85 -3.28 -8.23
N LEU A 47 17.73 -2.08 -8.82
CA LEU A 47 17.04 -0.94 -8.23
C LEU A 47 15.57 -1.27 -7.92
N LEU A 48 14.86 -1.93 -8.82
CA LEU A 48 13.48 -2.35 -8.57
C LEU A 48 13.40 -3.38 -7.43
N ALA A 49 14.30 -4.36 -7.41
CA ALA A 49 14.34 -5.38 -6.35
C ALA A 49 14.66 -4.79 -4.96
N ASP A 50 15.45 -3.73 -4.90
CA ASP A 50 15.80 -3.01 -3.66
C ASP A 50 14.79 -1.88 -3.31
N SER A 51 13.72 -1.75 -4.08
CA SER A 51 12.66 -0.77 -3.85
C SER A 51 11.52 -1.36 -3.02
N MET A 52 10.66 -0.50 -2.50
CA MET A 52 9.40 -0.86 -1.87
C MET A 52 8.29 0.03 -2.42
N MET A 53 7.15 -0.57 -2.73
CA MET A 53 5.97 0.14 -3.21
C MET A 53 4.90 0.21 -2.12
N LEU A 54 4.35 1.40 -1.92
CA LEU A 54 3.14 1.62 -1.14
C LEU A 54 1.97 1.73 -2.13
N SER A 55 1.09 0.76 -2.13
CA SER A 55 -0.16 0.80 -2.88
C SER A 55 -1.22 1.45 -2.01
N CYS A 56 -1.57 2.68 -2.36
CA CYS A 56 -2.40 3.55 -1.52
C CYS A 56 -3.83 3.60 -2.05
N ASP A 57 -4.73 2.91 -1.35
CA ASP A 57 -6.14 2.83 -1.65
C ASP A 57 -6.93 2.57 -0.35
N ASN A 58 -8.07 3.24 -0.14
CA ASN A 58 -8.83 3.12 1.09
C ASN A 58 -9.43 1.71 1.28
N GLY A 59 -9.73 1.37 2.53
CA GLY A 59 -10.36 0.10 2.90
C GLY A 59 -11.68 0.32 3.65
N HIS A 60 -12.56 -0.69 3.62
CA HIS A 60 -13.83 -0.60 4.34
C HIS A 60 -13.60 -0.52 5.86
N ALA A 61 -14.20 0.48 6.49
CA ALA A 61 -14.34 0.52 7.94
C ALA A 61 -15.45 -0.42 8.41
N ARG A 62 -15.32 -0.94 9.62
CA ARG A 62 -16.42 -1.65 10.29
C ARG A 62 -17.61 -0.73 10.45
N HIS A 63 -18.73 -1.10 9.82
CA HIS A 63 -19.95 -0.31 9.89
C HIS A 63 -20.64 -0.50 11.27
N PRO A 64 -20.97 0.56 11.99
CA PRO A 64 -21.52 0.45 13.36
C PRO A 64 -22.85 -0.29 13.43
N ASN A 65 -23.69 -0.17 12.40
CA ASN A 65 -25.00 -0.83 12.33
C ASN A 65 -24.96 -2.21 11.64
N HIS A 66 -23.84 -2.56 11.01
CA HIS A 66 -23.66 -3.82 10.29
C HIS A 66 -22.28 -4.43 10.56
N PRO A 67 -21.93 -4.65 11.85
CA PRO A 67 -20.62 -5.18 12.21
C PRO A 67 -20.40 -6.61 11.68
N GLU A 68 -21.47 -7.33 11.42
CA GLU A 68 -21.46 -8.69 10.86
C GLU A 68 -20.93 -8.77 9.42
N LEU A 69 -20.84 -7.64 8.71
CA LEU A 69 -20.30 -7.60 7.35
C LEU A 69 -18.75 -7.53 7.34
N ALA A 70 -18.14 -7.16 8.47
CA ALA A 70 -16.70 -7.11 8.62
C ALA A 70 -16.14 -8.45 9.13
N ASP A 71 -14.82 -8.65 8.98
CA ASP A 71 -14.12 -9.73 9.66
C ASP A 71 -14.24 -9.58 11.19
N THR A 72 -14.19 -10.69 11.92
CA THR A 72 -14.38 -10.67 13.37
C THR A 72 -13.19 -10.13 14.14
N ASN A 73 -11.99 -10.21 13.56
CA ASN A 73 -10.74 -9.84 14.21
C ASN A 73 -10.08 -8.61 13.57
N GLU A 74 -10.09 -8.56 12.23
CA GLU A 74 -9.37 -7.58 11.43
C GLU A 74 -10.33 -6.59 10.75
N ALA A 75 -11.02 -5.80 11.57
CA ALA A 75 -12.05 -4.86 11.15
C ALA A 75 -11.70 -3.42 11.55
N PRO A 76 -11.06 -2.63 10.68
CA PRO A 76 -10.65 -1.26 10.97
C PRO A 76 -11.81 -0.34 11.33
N VAL A 77 -11.52 0.63 12.18
CA VAL A 77 -12.48 1.67 12.59
C VAL A 77 -11.94 3.05 12.21
N LEU A 78 -12.85 4.01 12.06
CA LEU A 78 -12.48 5.41 11.83
C LEU A 78 -11.64 5.96 12.97
N ASN A 79 -10.64 6.76 12.65
CA ASN A 79 -9.68 7.35 13.59
C ASN A 79 -8.81 6.33 14.36
N GLY A 80 -8.68 5.13 13.84
CA GLY A 80 -7.82 4.09 14.40
C GLY A 80 -6.41 4.04 13.80
N GLY A 81 -6.10 4.88 12.83
CA GLY A 81 -4.80 4.93 12.17
C GLY A 81 -4.80 4.32 10.78
N VAL A 82 -3.61 4.13 10.23
CA VAL A 82 -3.40 3.59 8.90
C VAL A 82 -3.78 2.12 8.84
N VAL A 83 -4.43 1.71 7.77
CA VAL A 83 -4.87 0.32 7.53
C VAL A 83 -3.87 -0.38 6.63
N VAL A 84 -3.35 -1.53 7.07
CA VAL A 84 -2.64 -2.49 6.22
C VAL A 84 -3.64 -3.56 5.78
N LYS A 85 -3.73 -3.78 4.47
CA LYS A 85 -4.76 -4.66 3.88
C LYS A 85 -4.19 -6.04 3.57
N HIS A 86 -4.88 -7.09 3.99
CA HIS A 86 -4.51 -8.49 3.78
C HIS A 86 -5.64 -9.23 3.05
N SER A 87 -5.34 -9.79 1.89
CA SER A 87 -6.26 -10.62 1.11
C SER A 87 -5.49 -11.32 0.00
N PRO A 88 -5.97 -12.43 -0.53
CA PRO A 88 -5.40 -13.04 -1.74
C PRO A 88 -5.41 -12.13 -2.98
N ARG A 89 -6.13 -11.01 -2.92
CA ARG A 89 -6.22 -10.00 -3.99
C ARG A 89 -5.41 -8.75 -3.73
N TYR A 90 -4.59 -8.74 -2.68
CA TYR A 90 -3.67 -7.65 -2.34
C TYR A 90 -2.23 -8.11 -2.52
N ALA A 91 -1.34 -7.19 -2.80
CA ALA A 91 0.09 -7.49 -2.95
C ALA A 91 0.82 -7.64 -1.61
N THR A 92 0.19 -7.24 -0.50
CA THR A 92 0.77 -7.32 0.84
C THR A 92 1.16 -8.75 1.21
N ASP A 93 2.41 -8.95 1.54
CA ASP A 93 2.94 -10.17 2.15
C ASP A 93 3.40 -9.95 3.60
N GLY A 94 3.87 -11.01 4.26
CA GLY A 94 4.31 -10.93 5.65
C GLY A 94 5.52 -10.03 5.86
N VAL A 95 6.42 -9.92 4.87
CA VAL A 95 7.62 -9.09 4.95
C VAL A 95 7.27 -7.63 4.73
N SER A 96 6.56 -7.30 3.66
CA SER A 96 6.16 -5.93 3.35
C SER A 96 5.27 -5.33 4.44
N SER A 97 4.35 -6.13 4.99
CA SER A 97 3.52 -5.75 6.15
C SER A 97 4.37 -5.46 7.39
N ALA A 98 5.33 -6.34 7.73
CA ALA A 98 6.18 -6.16 8.90
C ALA A 98 7.08 -4.92 8.78
N VAL A 99 7.68 -4.69 7.61
CA VAL A 99 8.52 -3.52 7.32
C VAL A 99 7.70 -2.24 7.49
N PHE A 100 6.52 -2.16 6.86
CA PHE A 100 5.66 -0.98 6.97
C PHE A 100 5.20 -0.72 8.41
N THR A 101 4.76 -1.77 9.10
CA THR A 101 4.32 -1.67 10.51
C THR A 101 5.45 -1.17 11.42
N GLU A 102 6.68 -1.65 11.21
CA GLU A 102 7.84 -1.19 11.99
C GLU A 102 8.19 0.29 11.69
N LEU A 103 8.08 0.73 10.44
CA LEU A 103 8.25 2.14 10.08
C LEU A 103 7.20 3.02 10.78
N CYS A 104 5.95 2.61 10.76
CA CYS A 104 4.87 3.30 11.47
C CYS A 104 5.11 3.34 12.98
N ARG A 105 5.55 2.23 13.58
CA ARG A 105 5.88 2.16 15.01
C ARG A 105 6.99 3.16 15.40
N ARG A 106 8.05 3.27 14.59
CA ARG A 106 9.13 4.26 14.80
C ARG A 106 8.64 5.70 14.67
N ALA A 107 7.67 5.94 13.80
CA ALA A 107 7.05 7.24 13.59
C ALA A 107 5.88 7.52 14.56
N GLU A 108 5.61 6.61 15.49
CA GLU A 108 4.48 6.68 16.43
C GLU A 108 3.13 6.87 15.72
N VAL A 109 2.96 6.18 14.58
CA VAL A 109 1.71 6.14 13.81
C VAL A 109 0.95 4.88 14.15
N PRO A 110 -0.31 4.96 14.59
CA PRO A 110 -1.14 3.79 14.84
C PRO A 110 -1.46 3.06 13.54
N VAL A 111 -1.45 1.72 13.60
CA VAL A 111 -1.73 0.83 12.47
C VAL A 111 -2.88 -0.10 12.84
N GLN A 112 -3.77 -0.33 11.89
CA GLN A 112 -4.82 -1.33 11.94
C GLN A 112 -4.61 -2.33 10.80
N HIS A 113 -5.15 -3.52 10.95
CA HIS A 113 -5.16 -4.52 9.89
C HIS A 113 -6.57 -4.72 9.36
N TYR A 114 -6.68 -5.01 8.07
CA TYR A 114 -7.92 -5.33 7.39
C TYR A 114 -7.81 -6.69 6.71
N ALA A 115 -8.78 -7.52 6.93
CA ALA A 115 -8.99 -8.73 6.16
C ALA A 115 -10.44 -8.81 5.68
N ASN A 116 -10.64 -9.37 4.49
CA ASN A 116 -11.99 -9.69 4.05
C ASN A 116 -12.54 -10.87 4.86
N ARG A 117 -13.84 -10.88 5.10
CA ARG A 117 -14.50 -12.10 5.58
C ARG A 117 -14.22 -13.24 4.61
N PRO A 118 -13.97 -14.48 5.12
CA PRO A 118 -13.61 -15.62 4.26
C PRO A 118 -14.70 -16.02 3.25
N ASP A 119 -15.96 -15.67 3.52
CA ASP A 119 -17.12 -15.93 2.68
C ASP A 119 -17.44 -14.82 1.68
N GLN A 120 -16.66 -13.73 1.69
CA GLN A 120 -16.84 -12.58 0.79
C GLN A 120 -15.59 -12.35 -0.06
N MET A 121 -15.80 -12.25 -1.35
CA MET A 121 -14.75 -11.91 -2.29
C MET A 121 -14.54 -10.40 -2.27
N GLY A 122 -13.38 -9.96 -1.78
CA GLY A 122 -13.01 -8.54 -1.80
C GLY A 122 -12.67 -8.03 -3.20
N GLY A 123 -12.63 -6.70 -3.35
CA GLY A 123 -12.10 -6.02 -4.53
C GLY A 123 -10.59 -6.28 -4.70
N ALA A 124 -10.07 -5.95 -5.87
CA ALA A 124 -8.63 -5.85 -6.12
C ALA A 124 -8.18 -4.40 -5.87
N THR A 125 -6.89 -4.21 -5.64
CA THR A 125 -6.28 -2.88 -5.47
C THR A 125 -5.24 -2.61 -6.54
N LEU A 126 -4.74 -1.36 -6.56
CA LEU A 126 -3.68 -0.92 -7.47
C LEU A 126 -2.42 -1.79 -7.36
N GLY A 127 -2.03 -2.19 -6.13
CA GLY A 127 -0.83 -2.95 -5.86
C GLY A 127 -0.79 -4.29 -6.56
N ASN A 128 -1.83 -5.07 -6.41
CA ASN A 128 -1.94 -6.38 -7.05
C ASN A 128 -1.89 -6.30 -8.59
N ILE A 129 -2.44 -5.23 -9.17
CA ILE A 129 -2.45 -5.01 -10.61
C ILE A 129 -1.07 -4.53 -11.09
N ALA A 130 -0.48 -3.54 -10.41
CA ALA A 130 0.82 -2.99 -10.76
C ALA A 130 1.96 -4.00 -10.58
N ASP A 131 1.90 -4.85 -9.54
CA ASP A 131 2.90 -5.89 -9.24
C ASP A 131 3.08 -6.89 -10.38
N THR A 132 2.05 -7.15 -11.17
CA THR A 132 2.17 -8.00 -12.37
C THR A 132 3.11 -7.43 -13.44
N LYS A 133 3.39 -6.14 -13.41
CA LYS A 133 4.26 -5.41 -14.34
C LYS A 133 5.60 -5.02 -13.73
N LEU A 134 5.59 -4.77 -12.43
CA LEU A 134 6.74 -4.33 -11.64
C LEU A 134 6.85 -5.20 -10.39
N PRO A 135 7.70 -6.24 -10.39
CA PRO A 135 7.87 -7.12 -9.23
C PRO A 135 8.67 -6.41 -8.12
N ILE A 136 8.05 -5.44 -7.48
CA ILE A 136 8.59 -4.67 -6.34
C ILE A 136 7.89 -5.15 -5.07
N PRO A 137 8.60 -5.41 -3.96
CA PRO A 137 7.98 -5.66 -2.67
C PRO A 137 6.93 -4.60 -2.35
N THR A 138 5.66 -5.01 -2.23
CA THR A 138 4.51 -4.10 -2.15
C THR A 138 3.70 -4.32 -0.88
N VAL A 139 3.24 -3.23 -0.27
CA VAL A 139 2.24 -3.25 0.80
C VAL A 139 1.03 -2.42 0.38
N ASP A 140 -0.16 -3.01 0.49
CA ASP A 140 -1.42 -2.30 0.28
C ASP A 140 -1.87 -1.64 1.57
N ILE A 141 -1.96 -0.32 1.54
CA ILE A 141 -2.33 0.52 2.68
C ILE A 141 -3.45 1.47 2.33
N GLY A 142 -4.13 2.00 3.34
CA GLY A 142 -5.17 2.99 3.13
C GLY A 142 -5.68 3.57 4.44
N MET A 143 -6.81 4.24 4.37
CA MET A 143 -7.57 4.71 5.51
C MET A 143 -8.89 3.97 5.60
N ALA A 144 -9.41 3.82 6.82
CA ALA A 144 -10.72 3.22 7.03
C ALA A 144 -11.83 4.16 6.56
N GLN A 145 -12.73 3.67 5.71
CA GLN A 145 -13.77 4.46 5.07
C GLN A 145 -15.13 3.80 5.21
N LEU A 146 -16.15 4.58 5.54
CA LEU A 146 -17.55 4.19 5.49
C LEU A 146 -18.20 4.70 4.20
N ALA A 147 -19.21 3.98 3.75
CA ALA A 147 -20.03 4.34 2.60
C ALA A 147 -19.21 4.54 1.30
N MET A 148 -18.16 3.74 1.13
CA MET A 148 -17.32 3.72 -0.07
C MET A 148 -18.19 3.57 -1.33
N HIS A 149 -17.88 4.34 -2.38
CA HIS A 149 -18.64 4.46 -3.64
C HIS A 149 -20.03 5.12 -3.52
N SER A 150 -20.38 5.64 -2.34
CA SER A 150 -21.59 6.43 -2.19
C SER A 150 -21.36 7.91 -2.51
N CYS A 151 -22.44 8.66 -2.58
CA CYS A 151 -22.34 10.13 -2.72
C CYS A 151 -21.91 10.84 -1.43
N PHE A 152 -21.69 10.09 -0.34
CA PHE A 152 -21.33 10.65 0.97
C PHE A 152 -20.34 9.73 1.71
N GLU A 153 -19.16 9.57 1.15
CA GLU A 153 -18.09 8.79 1.74
C GLU A 153 -17.55 9.48 3.00
N THR A 154 -17.22 8.70 4.00
CA THR A 154 -16.82 9.23 5.31
C THR A 154 -15.58 8.52 5.83
N MET A 155 -14.58 9.29 6.25
CA MET A 155 -13.36 8.77 6.89
C MET A 155 -13.04 9.52 8.19
N GLY A 156 -12.14 8.97 8.98
CA GLY A 156 -11.67 9.60 10.22
C GLY A 156 -10.74 10.78 9.94
N SER A 157 -11.01 11.95 10.51
CA SER A 157 -10.17 13.14 10.31
C SER A 157 -8.74 12.97 10.82
N ARG A 158 -8.53 12.16 11.87
CA ARG A 158 -7.20 11.84 12.41
C ARG A 158 -6.43 10.84 11.53
N ASP A 159 -7.13 10.04 10.74
CA ASP A 159 -6.50 9.04 9.87
C ASP A 159 -5.74 9.71 8.73
N VAL A 160 -6.19 10.87 8.26
CA VAL A 160 -5.50 11.66 7.22
C VAL A 160 -4.10 12.07 7.69
N GLU A 161 -3.99 12.62 8.90
CA GLU A 161 -2.70 12.99 9.48
C GLU A 161 -1.81 11.76 9.71
N ALA A 162 -2.39 10.68 10.25
CA ALA A 162 -1.69 9.42 10.47
C ALA A 162 -1.14 8.86 9.15
N PHE A 163 -1.93 8.89 8.07
CA PHE A 163 -1.53 8.42 6.76
C PHE A 163 -0.38 9.23 6.17
N VAL A 164 -0.45 10.56 6.25
CA VAL A 164 0.64 11.45 5.80
C VAL A 164 1.93 11.18 6.58
N ARG A 165 1.85 10.98 7.89
CA ARG A 165 3.02 10.64 8.72
C ARG A 165 3.60 9.27 8.36
N ALA A 166 2.76 8.28 8.10
CA ALA A 166 3.20 6.95 7.68
C ALA A 166 3.96 6.99 6.35
N VAL A 167 3.39 7.63 5.33
CA VAL A 167 4.03 7.76 4.01
C VAL A 167 5.34 8.55 4.10
N ARG A 168 5.35 9.64 4.89
CA ARG A 168 6.57 10.39 5.15
C ARG A 168 7.65 9.53 5.80
N ALA A 169 7.31 8.73 6.82
CA ALA A 169 8.26 7.84 7.48
C ALA A 169 8.90 6.84 6.50
N CYS A 170 8.11 6.34 5.54
CA CYS A 170 8.64 5.47 4.49
C CYS A 170 9.61 6.22 3.56
N TYR A 171 9.26 7.42 3.11
CA TYR A 171 10.09 8.23 2.22
C TYR A 171 11.38 8.75 2.88
N GLU A 172 11.35 8.99 4.19
CA GLU A 172 12.50 9.45 4.97
C GLU A 172 13.39 8.29 5.46
N SER A 173 12.93 7.04 5.32
CA SER A 173 13.74 5.87 5.68
C SER A 173 14.94 5.74 4.75
N LEU A 174 16.14 5.80 5.32
CA LEU A 174 17.39 5.73 4.56
C LEU A 174 17.72 4.31 4.08
N SER A 175 17.17 3.29 4.73
CA SER A 175 17.40 1.90 4.38
C SER A 175 16.30 1.00 4.96
N LEU A 176 15.71 0.20 4.10
CA LEU A 176 14.76 -0.84 4.49
C LEU A 176 15.47 -2.13 4.94
N ILE A 177 16.75 -2.32 4.52
CA ILE A 177 17.54 -3.53 4.83
C ILE A 177 17.75 -3.69 6.33
N HIS A 178 17.95 -2.60 7.07
CA HIS A 178 18.11 -2.64 8.52
C HIS A 178 16.82 -2.93 9.30
N ILE A 179 15.68 -2.99 8.62
CA ILE A 179 14.39 -3.34 9.23
C ILE A 179 14.13 -4.84 9.09
N SER A 180 14.53 -5.43 7.97
CA SER A 180 14.31 -6.83 7.65
C SER A 180 15.36 -7.79 8.24
N GLU A 181 16.52 -7.30 8.67
CA GLU A 181 17.49 -8.12 9.37
C GLU A 181 17.31 -8.00 10.91
N PRO A 182 16.88 -9.08 11.60
CA PRO A 182 17.02 -9.14 13.04
C PRO A 182 18.50 -9.04 13.36
N THR A 183 18.90 -8.06 14.14
CA THR A 183 20.26 -7.89 14.63
C THR A 183 20.77 -9.21 15.17
N ARG A 184 21.62 -9.91 14.41
CA ARG A 184 22.54 -10.91 14.97
C ARG A 184 23.48 -10.16 15.89
N ARG A 185 23.10 -10.03 17.16
CA ARG A 185 24.09 -9.82 18.20
C ARG A 185 24.70 -11.20 18.50
N VAL A 186 25.91 -11.38 18.07
CA VAL A 186 26.82 -12.42 18.59
C VAL A 186 27.23 -12.00 19.99
#